data_347409efb7b366f1acb379f5d6203d5c
#
_entry.id   347409efb7b366f1acb379f5d6203d5c
#
_cell.length_a   1.000
_cell.length_b   1.000
_cell.length_c   1.000
_cell.angle_alpha   90.00
_cell.angle_beta   90.00
_cell.angle_gamma   90.00
#
_symmetry.space_group_name_H-M   'P 1'
#
loop_
_entity.id
_entity.type
_entity.pdbx_description
1 polymer ?
#
loop_
_entity_poly.entity_id
_entity_poly.type
_entity_poly.pdbx_seq_one_letter_code
_entity_poly.pdbx_strand_id
1 'polypeptide(L)'
;MALGGLKVQCFSEQRRYIPIDKCKVKITPTGEDGVAVGDTIELYTDDTGSTDTIELDAPPIENSNQPGTIPYSFAEVIVEREGFLPVAVNGVQIYPSRVALQNVNLPETRGYYRQEEVIDIQPNRLVGNFPPKIPEAEEKELPPPKGTVVLPEPVVPEYIVVHNGRPNDNSAANYKVNYKDYIKNVACCEIFSTWSENTIRANVYAIISFTLNRIYTEWYRGKGKNFDITNSTAFDHAFSYGRNFYDNISRIVDEIFSTYMKRFNSKQPLLAQYCDGINVQCPGWMTQWGSKYLGDEGKVPYDILTSFYGDDLELKSAKKVKGSPRSYPGYTLKTGYSGEPVRVIQEQLNAISRAYPLIPKIAVDGKYGPKTREAVKTFQKIFNLPQTGEVDYATWYKISDVYVAVTKIAELRSSVEKKIFYPPTIMDRRENVPKIIY
;
A
#
# COMPACT_ATOMS: atom_id res chain seq x y z
N MET A 1 -27.49 -14.30 -6.68
CA MET A 1 -26.51 -13.24 -6.40
C MET A 1 -25.20 -13.93 -6.10
N ALA A 2 -24.07 -13.32 -6.44
CA ALA A 2 -22.77 -13.83 -6.04
C ALA A 2 -22.44 -13.35 -4.62
N LEU A 3 -21.44 -13.95 -3.97
CA LEU A 3 -20.99 -13.57 -2.64
C LEU A 3 -19.55 -13.05 -2.71
N GLY A 4 -19.26 -12.06 -1.88
CA GLY A 4 -17.92 -11.54 -1.64
C GLY A 4 -17.62 -11.49 -0.14
N GLY A 5 -16.36 -11.71 0.24
CA GLY A 5 -15.94 -11.69 1.63
C GLY A 5 -15.55 -10.29 2.09
N LEU A 6 -15.79 -10.00 3.39
CA LEU A 6 -15.26 -8.83 4.07
C LEU A 6 -14.61 -9.26 5.40
N LYS A 7 -13.37 -8.82 5.61
CA LYS A 7 -12.63 -8.98 6.85
C LYS A 7 -12.13 -7.62 7.30
N VAL A 8 -12.33 -7.27 8.57
CA VAL A 8 -11.85 -6.03 9.18
C VAL A 8 -10.68 -6.32 10.09
N GLN A 9 -9.65 -5.48 10.05
CA GLN A 9 -8.49 -5.58 10.93
C GLN A 9 -8.18 -4.22 11.57
N CYS A 10 -8.13 -4.18 12.90
CA CYS A 10 -7.99 -2.97 13.71
C CYS A 10 -6.59 -2.85 14.30
N PHE A 11 -5.98 -1.67 14.12
CA PHE A 11 -4.66 -1.33 14.63
C PHE A 11 -4.68 0.00 15.38
N SER A 12 -3.71 0.21 16.25
CA SER A 12 -3.46 1.54 16.81
C SER A 12 -2.92 2.49 15.74
N GLU A 13 -3.55 3.67 15.58
CA GLU A 13 -3.07 4.71 14.67
C GLU A 13 -1.61 5.12 14.96
N GLN A 14 -1.26 5.22 16.24
CA GLN A 14 0.08 5.65 16.65
C GLN A 14 1.16 4.60 16.45
N ARG A 15 0.77 3.32 16.33
CA ARG A 15 1.69 2.18 16.26
C ARG A 15 1.21 1.20 15.21
N ARG A 16 1.66 1.41 13.99
CA ARG A 16 1.38 0.51 12.87
C ARG A 16 1.57 -0.97 13.28
N TYR A 17 0.61 -1.81 12.92
CA TYR A 17 0.57 -3.23 13.27
C TYR A 17 0.54 -3.57 14.77
N ILE A 18 0.20 -2.66 15.66
CA ILE A 18 -0.20 -3.09 17.01
C ILE A 18 -1.70 -3.40 16.97
N PRO A 19 -2.08 -4.69 17.12
CA PRO A 19 -3.48 -5.09 16.99
C PRO A 19 -4.29 -4.57 18.17
N ILE A 20 -5.56 -4.27 17.92
CA ILE A 20 -6.53 -3.93 18.95
C ILE A 20 -7.61 -5.02 18.96
N ASP A 21 -7.66 -5.76 20.05
CA ASP A 21 -8.66 -6.79 20.31
C ASP A 21 -10.01 -6.22 20.76
N LYS A 22 -11.06 -7.03 20.68
CA LYS A 22 -12.39 -6.70 21.20
C LYS A 22 -12.94 -5.38 20.68
N CYS A 23 -12.51 -4.92 19.52
CA CYS A 23 -13.22 -3.84 18.83
C CYS A 23 -14.59 -4.35 18.42
N LYS A 24 -15.63 -3.60 18.73
CA LYS A 24 -16.97 -3.83 18.18
C LYS A 24 -16.97 -3.30 16.75
N VAL A 25 -17.26 -4.16 15.80
CA VAL A 25 -17.31 -3.86 14.36
C VAL A 25 -18.74 -4.05 13.89
N LYS A 26 -19.35 -2.98 13.40
CA LYS A 26 -20.67 -3.00 12.77
C LYS A 26 -20.49 -2.87 11.28
N ILE A 27 -21.08 -3.80 10.52
CA ILE A 27 -21.02 -3.82 9.05
C ILE A 27 -22.45 -3.76 8.54
N THR A 28 -22.77 -2.71 7.77
CA THR A 28 -24.08 -2.49 7.18
C THR A 28 -23.96 -2.47 5.66
N PRO A 29 -24.57 -3.41 4.93
CA PRO A 29 -24.68 -3.31 3.46
C PRO A 29 -25.40 -2.03 3.05
N THR A 30 -24.84 -1.28 2.07
CA THR A 30 -25.40 -0.01 1.62
C THR A 30 -25.54 0.04 0.10
N GLY A 31 -26.39 0.96 -0.37
CA GLY A 31 -26.36 1.41 -1.75
C GLY A 31 -25.15 2.31 -2.02
N GLU A 32 -24.98 2.72 -3.27
CA GLU A 32 -23.94 3.72 -3.65
C GLU A 32 -24.16 5.08 -2.98
N ASP A 33 -25.40 5.40 -2.67
CA ASP A 33 -25.84 6.61 -1.95
C ASP A 33 -25.58 6.55 -0.42
N GLY A 34 -25.03 5.45 0.08
CA GLY A 34 -24.78 5.21 1.50
C GLY A 34 -26.01 4.78 2.29
N VAL A 35 -27.16 4.63 1.64
CA VAL A 35 -28.39 4.19 2.33
C VAL A 35 -28.32 2.67 2.60
N ALA A 36 -28.65 2.25 3.82
CA ALA A 36 -28.68 0.84 4.20
C ALA A 36 -29.65 0.05 3.31
N VAL A 37 -29.18 -1.08 2.78
CA VAL A 37 -29.97 -2.02 1.97
C VAL A 37 -30.08 -3.40 2.60
N GLY A 38 -29.54 -3.61 3.78
CA GLY A 38 -29.58 -4.84 4.55
C GLY A 38 -29.40 -4.61 6.04
N ASP A 39 -29.46 -5.68 6.82
CA ASP A 39 -29.30 -5.65 8.27
C ASP A 39 -27.84 -5.42 8.66
N THR A 40 -27.62 -4.72 9.77
CA THR A 40 -26.30 -4.55 10.35
C THR A 40 -25.83 -5.82 11.04
N ILE A 41 -24.62 -6.27 10.67
CA ILE A 41 -23.93 -7.40 11.27
C ILE A 41 -22.94 -6.88 12.31
N GLU A 42 -22.97 -7.42 13.52
CA GLU A 42 -22.05 -7.07 14.59
C GLU A 42 -21.00 -8.17 14.81
N LEU A 43 -19.73 -7.81 14.84
CA LEU A 43 -18.59 -8.68 15.07
C LEU A 43 -17.64 -8.08 16.11
N TYR A 44 -16.72 -8.90 16.59
CA TYR A 44 -15.63 -8.44 17.47
C TYR A 44 -14.29 -8.91 16.93
N THR A 45 -13.25 -8.06 17.10
CA THR A 45 -11.89 -8.45 16.75
C THR A 45 -11.30 -9.39 17.79
N ASP A 46 -10.51 -10.36 17.31
CA ASP A 46 -9.72 -11.29 18.11
C ASP A 46 -8.38 -10.68 18.58
N ASP A 47 -7.50 -11.49 19.19
CA ASP A 47 -6.18 -11.08 19.69
C ASP A 47 -5.22 -10.63 18.56
N THR A 48 -5.56 -10.87 17.30
CA THR A 48 -4.82 -10.37 16.13
C THR A 48 -5.37 -9.04 15.61
N GLY A 49 -6.38 -8.50 16.25
CA GLY A 49 -7.11 -7.32 15.82
C GLY A 49 -8.05 -7.60 14.64
N SER A 50 -8.31 -8.87 14.30
CA SER A 50 -9.08 -9.25 13.12
C SER A 50 -10.46 -9.77 13.49
N THR A 51 -11.45 -9.49 12.63
CA THR A 51 -12.75 -10.20 12.65
C THR A 51 -12.65 -11.53 11.92
N ASP A 52 -13.62 -12.39 12.10
CA ASP A 52 -13.92 -13.43 11.11
C ASP A 52 -14.27 -12.79 9.75
N THR A 53 -14.09 -13.55 8.67
CA THR A 53 -14.55 -13.13 7.34
C THR A 53 -16.04 -13.42 7.23
N ILE A 54 -16.84 -12.40 6.89
CA ILE A 54 -18.26 -12.59 6.56
C ILE A 54 -18.46 -12.54 5.06
N GLU A 55 -19.53 -13.16 4.59
CA GLU A 55 -19.98 -13.10 3.20
C GLU A 55 -21.11 -12.08 3.06
N LEU A 56 -21.02 -11.24 2.04
CA LEU A 56 -22.02 -10.24 1.67
C LEU A 56 -22.42 -10.44 0.22
N ASP A 57 -23.65 -10.04 -0.11
CA ASP A 57 -24.14 -10.06 -1.48
C ASP A 57 -23.28 -9.17 -2.39
N ALA A 58 -22.94 -9.68 -3.55
CA ALA A 58 -22.18 -8.99 -4.57
C ALA A 58 -22.83 -9.16 -5.96
N PRO A 59 -22.58 -8.24 -6.91
CA PRO A 59 -23.05 -8.38 -8.28
C PRO A 59 -22.45 -9.61 -8.98
N PRO A 60 -23.03 -10.06 -10.10
CA PRO A 60 -22.42 -11.09 -10.93
C PRO A 60 -21.01 -10.70 -11.39
N ILE A 61 -20.12 -11.66 -11.48
CA ILE A 61 -18.71 -11.42 -11.87
C ILE A 61 -18.60 -10.87 -13.31
N GLU A 62 -19.58 -11.20 -14.14
CA GLU A 62 -19.69 -10.76 -15.53
C GLU A 62 -19.76 -9.21 -15.65
N ASN A 63 -20.23 -8.53 -14.60
CA ASN A 63 -20.23 -7.07 -14.56
C ASN A 63 -18.82 -6.48 -14.69
N SER A 64 -17.79 -7.21 -14.24
CA SER A 64 -16.38 -6.82 -14.37
C SER A 64 -15.87 -6.82 -15.81
N ASN A 65 -16.62 -7.42 -16.75
CA ASN A 65 -16.27 -7.53 -18.15
C ASN A 65 -16.91 -6.44 -19.01
N GLN A 66 -17.75 -5.59 -18.40
CA GLN A 66 -18.51 -4.56 -19.11
C GLN A 66 -18.05 -3.15 -18.68
N PRO A 67 -17.45 -2.35 -19.59
CA PRO A 67 -17.10 -0.98 -19.29
C PRO A 67 -18.33 -0.17 -18.83
N GLY A 68 -18.14 0.61 -17.75
CA GLY A 68 -19.19 1.44 -17.17
C GLY A 68 -20.15 0.74 -16.20
N THR A 69 -20.07 -0.57 -16.05
CA THR A 69 -20.84 -1.34 -15.05
C THR A 69 -20.08 -1.41 -13.73
N ILE A 70 -20.79 -1.28 -12.61
CA ILE A 70 -20.21 -1.44 -11.25
C ILE A 70 -20.20 -2.94 -10.89
N PRO A 71 -19.00 -3.55 -10.69
CA PRO A 71 -18.89 -4.99 -10.42
C PRO A 71 -18.79 -5.32 -8.91
N TYR A 72 -19.20 -4.44 -8.03
CA TYR A 72 -19.13 -4.59 -6.57
C TYR A 72 -20.37 -3.99 -5.91
N SER A 73 -20.67 -4.46 -4.70
CA SER A 73 -21.59 -3.82 -3.76
C SER A 73 -20.84 -2.96 -2.75
N PHE A 74 -21.59 -2.26 -1.91
CA PHE A 74 -21.03 -1.36 -0.90
C PHE A 74 -21.38 -1.80 0.51
N ALA A 75 -20.55 -1.43 1.46
CA ALA A 75 -20.83 -1.54 2.88
C ALA A 75 -20.26 -0.35 3.64
N GLU A 76 -20.92 -0.01 4.75
CA GLU A 76 -20.39 0.84 5.81
C GLU A 76 -19.76 -0.04 6.88
N VAL A 77 -18.62 0.38 7.42
CA VAL A 77 -17.93 -0.30 8.54
C VAL A 77 -17.72 0.71 9.66
N ILE A 78 -18.33 0.51 10.81
CA ILE A 78 -18.13 1.32 12.01
C ILE A 78 -17.37 0.50 13.04
N VAL A 79 -16.29 1.05 13.57
CA VAL A 79 -15.44 0.40 14.57
C VAL A 79 -15.44 1.23 15.85
N GLU A 80 -15.77 0.57 16.96
CA GLU A 80 -15.84 1.17 18.30
C GLU A 80 -14.97 0.37 19.28
N ARG A 81 -14.19 1.06 20.11
CA ARG A 81 -13.40 0.45 21.19
C ARG A 81 -13.24 1.44 22.33
N GLU A 82 -13.40 0.99 23.57
CA GLU A 82 -13.15 1.82 24.75
C GLU A 82 -11.69 2.31 24.75
N GLY A 83 -11.50 3.62 25.01
CA GLY A 83 -10.19 4.28 24.98
C GLY A 83 -9.75 4.79 23.61
N PHE A 84 -10.54 4.55 22.55
CA PHE A 84 -10.27 5.00 21.19
C PHE A 84 -11.43 5.84 20.64
N LEU A 85 -11.12 6.68 19.65
CA LEU A 85 -12.16 7.36 18.87
C LEU A 85 -12.83 6.36 17.93
N PRO A 86 -14.17 6.40 17.80
CA PRO A 86 -14.87 5.62 16.78
C PRO A 86 -14.41 6.01 15.39
N VAL A 87 -14.34 5.04 14.48
CA VAL A 87 -14.01 5.24 13.06
C VAL A 87 -15.13 4.66 12.22
N ALA A 88 -15.71 5.48 11.34
CA ALA A 88 -16.65 5.06 10.31
C ALA A 88 -15.97 5.06 8.96
N VAL A 89 -16.11 3.99 8.20
CA VAL A 89 -15.59 3.83 6.84
C VAL A 89 -16.75 3.58 5.90
N ASN A 90 -17.07 4.58 5.09
CA ASN A 90 -18.13 4.52 4.09
C ASN A 90 -17.59 4.03 2.74
N GLY A 91 -18.43 3.32 1.98
CA GLY A 91 -18.12 2.94 0.62
C GLY A 91 -17.11 1.80 0.48
N VAL A 92 -16.99 0.92 1.50
CA VAL A 92 -16.21 -0.32 1.38
C VAL A 92 -16.77 -1.18 0.27
N GLN A 93 -15.94 -1.60 -0.69
CA GLN A 93 -16.38 -2.27 -1.91
C GLN A 93 -16.19 -3.78 -1.80
N ILE A 94 -17.22 -4.53 -2.14
CA ILE A 94 -17.28 -6.00 -2.03
C ILE A 94 -17.42 -6.61 -3.41
N TYR A 95 -16.35 -7.21 -3.92
CA TYR A 95 -16.36 -7.90 -5.20
C TYR A 95 -16.76 -9.38 -5.05
N PRO A 96 -17.43 -9.95 -6.05
CA PRO A 96 -17.77 -11.38 -6.04
C PRO A 96 -16.52 -12.25 -6.00
N SER A 97 -16.55 -13.30 -5.18
CA SER A 97 -15.48 -14.31 -5.03
C SER A 97 -14.12 -13.72 -4.63
N ARG A 98 -14.09 -12.56 -3.97
CA ARG A 98 -12.89 -11.91 -3.43
C ARG A 98 -13.11 -11.56 -1.97
N VAL A 99 -12.01 -11.47 -1.21
CA VAL A 99 -12.06 -11.01 0.17
C VAL A 99 -11.57 -9.57 0.22
N ALA A 100 -12.45 -8.66 0.62
CA ALA A 100 -12.10 -7.29 0.96
C ALA A 100 -11.45 -7.27 2.34
N LEU A 101 -10.28 -6.64 2.44
CA LEU A 101 -9.50 -6.48 3.66
C LEU A 101 -9.57 -5.00 4.07
N GLN A 102 -10.41 -4.67 5.05
CA GLN A 102 -10.54 -3.33 5.57
C GLN A 102 -9.63 -3.15 6.80
N ASN A 103 -8.56 -2.41 6.64
CA ASN A 103 -7.70 -1.98 7.75
C ASN A 103 -8.27 -0.70 8.36
N VAL A 104 -8.42 -0.67 9.69
CA VAL A 104 -8.89 0.49 10.44
C VAL A 104 -7.85 0.84 11.50
N ASN A 105 -7.31 2.05 11.41
CA ASN A 105 -6.40 2.60 12.41
C ASN A 105 -7.20 3.44 13.40
N LEU A 106 -7.25 3.01 14.66
CA LEU A 106 -8.03 3.69 15.70
C LEU A 106 -7.17 4.73 16.43
N PRO A 107 -7.57 6.03 16.42
CA PRO A 107 -6.94 7.05 17.21
C PRO A 107 -7.24 6.86 18.71
N GLU A 108 -6.23 7.02 19.58
CA GLU A 108 -6.46 7.00 21.03
C GLU A 108 -7.24 8.25 21.46
N THR A 109 -8.20 8.08 22.37
CA THR A 109 -8.95 9.20 22.95
C THR A 109 -8.03 10.06 23.80
N ARG A 110 -7.77 11.31 23.38
CA ARG A 110 -7.02 12.31 24.14
C ARG A 110 -7.96 13.43 24.59
N GLY A 111 -8.40 13.39 25.85
CA GLY A 111 -9.25 14.43 26.40
C GLY A 111 -10.76 14.22 26.19
N TYR A 112 -11.55 15.29 26.44
CA TYR A 112 -13.02 15.21 26.52
C TYR A 112 -13.76 15.32 25.16
N TYR A 113 -13.06 15.49 24.05
CA TYR A 113 -13.69 15.61 22.73
C TYR A 113 -13.79 14.23 22.07
N ARG A 114 -15.02 13.73 21.95
CA ARG A 114 -15.39 12.57 21.14
C ARG A 114 -15.85 13.08 19.78
N GLN A 115 -14.97 13.14 18.82
CA GLN A 115 -15.34 13.33 17.42
C GLN A 115 -15.02 12.02 16.70
N GLU A 116 -16.02 11.45 16.04
CA GLU A 116 -15.88 10.29 15.18
C GLU A 116 -14.98 10.66 13.98
N GLU A 117 -14.07 9.75 13.58
CA GLU A 117 -13.34 9.88 12.32
C GLU A 117 -14.14 9.21 11.22
N VAL A 118 -14.46 9.96 10.17
CA VAL A 118 -15.21 9.46 9.01
C VAL A 118 -14.28 9.38 7.82
N ILE A 119 -14.21 8.22 7.19
CA ILE A 119 -13.43 7.93 5.99
C ILE A 119 -14.40 7.60 4.86
N ASP A 120 -14.39 8.39 3.79
CA ASP A 120 -15.22 8.16 2.61
C ASP A 120 -14.38 7.59 1.47
N ILE A 121 -14.58 6.30 1.18
CA ILE A 121 -13.91 5.61 0.08
C ILE A 121 -14.62 5.95 -1.24
N GLN A 122 -13.86 6.54 -2.17
CA GLN A 122 -14.41 6.87 -3.48
C GLN A 122 -14.66 5.60 -4.31
N PRO A 123 -15.79 5.53 -5.06
CA PRO A 123 -16.07 4.40 -5.94
C PRO A 123 -14.94 4.17 -6.96
N ASN A 124 -14.52 2.92 -7.15
CA ASN A 124 -13.58 2.56 -8.22
C ASN A 124 -14.34 2.49 -9.55
N ARG A 125 -14.31 3.57 -10.30
CA ARG A 125 -14.91 3.67 -11.64
C ARG A 125 -13.79 3.68 -12.67
N LEU A 126 -13.68 2.61 -13.47
CA LEU A 126 -12.68 2.55 -14.55
C LEU A 126 -13.12 3.32 -15.78
N VAL A 127 -14.40 3.58 -15.92
CA VAL A 127 -14.97 4.37 -17.02
C VAL A 127 -15.81 5.48 -16.42
N GLY A 128 -15.48 6.71 -16.75
CA GLY A 128 -16.15 7.89 -16.22
C GLY A 128 -15.71 9.17 -16.91
N ASN A 129 -16.20 10.29 -16.43
CA ASN A 129 -15.79 11.61 -16.92
C ASN A 129 -14.51 12.07 -16.20
N PHE A 130 -13.41 11.38 -16.46
CA PHE A 130 -12.11 11.76 -15.91
C PHE A 130 -11.43 12.84 -16.74
N PRO A 131 -10.63 13.72 -16.10
CA PRO A 131 -9.81 14.66 -16.84
C PRO A 131 -8.79 13.89 -17.70
N PRO A 132 -8.51 14.37 -18.92
CA PRO A 132 -7.47 13.76 -19.74
C PRO A 132 -6.13 13.78 -19.00
N LYS A 133 -5.37 12.68 -19.12
CA LYS A 133 -4.04 12.60 -18.55
C LYS A 133 -3.09 13.55 -19.28
N ILE A 134 -2.27 14.27 -18.54
CA ILE A 134 -1.28 15.17 -19.09
C ILE A 134 -0.09 14.35 -19.57
N PRO A 135 0.22 14.36 -20.90
CA PRO A 135 1.38 13.65 -21.42
C PRO A 135 2.68 14.23 -20.87
N GLU A 136 3.58 13.37 -20.44
CA GLU A 136 4.90 13.75 -19.97
C GLU A 136 5.98 12.95 -20.74
N ALA A 137 7.17 13.54 -20.86
CA ALA A 137 8.31 12.83 -21.43
C ALA A 137 8.65 11.60 -20.58
N GLU A 138 8.92 10.48 -21.22
CA GLU A 138 9.24 9.21 -20.58
C GLU A 138 10.57 9.31 -19.81
N GLU A 139 11.58 9.91 -20.42
CA GLU A 139 12.85 10.27 -19.76
C GLU A 139 12.82 11.71 -19.27
N LYS A 140 13.23 11.90 -18.03
CA LYS A 140 13.25 13.19 -17.36
C LYS A 140 14.69 13.57 -17.00
N GLU A 141 15.00 14.84 -17.14
CA GLU A 141 16.23 15.37 -16.57
C GLU A 141 16.21 15.16 -15.04
N LEU A 142 17.30 14.59 -14.53
CA LEU A 142 17.47 14.46 -13.09
C LEU A 142 17.76 15.84 -12.50
N PRO A 143 17.22 16.18 -11.31
CA PRO A 143 17.52 17.43 -10.67
C PRO A 143 19.04 17.54 -10.43
N PRO A 144 19.63 18.74 -10.53
CA PRO A 144 21.03 18.93 -10.21
C PRO A 144 21.28 18.51 -8.76
N PRO A 145 22.41 17.83 -8.48
CA PRO A 145 22.68 17.31 -7.15
C PRO A 145 22.81 18.47 -6.14
N LYS A 146 21.77 18.67 -5.35
CA LYS A 146 21.80 19.58 -4.19
C LYS A 146 22.44 18.88 -3.00
N GLY A 147 23.73 18.52 -3.10
CA GLY A 147 24.48 17.94 -2.00
C GLY A 147 24.07 16.52 -1.57
N THR A 148 23.02 15.96 -2.14
CA THR A 148 22.62 14.55 -1.98
C THR A 148 23.15 13.75 -3.15
N VAL A 149 23.73 12.60 -2.84
CA VAL A 149 24.20 11.64 -3.85
C VAL A 149 23.00 11.25 -4.71
N VAL A 150 23.04 11.54 -6.01
CA VAL A 150 22.10 10.96 -6.98
C VAL A 150 22.22 9.46 -6.80
N LEU A 151 21.14 8.81 -6.39
CA LEU A 151 21.13 7.36 -6.16
C LEU A 151 21.46 6.67 -7.49
N PRO A 152 22.51 5.84 -7.56
CA PRO A 152 22.95 5.21 -8.81
C PRO A 152 21.90 4.24 -9.37
N GLU A 153 20.96 3.80 -8.53
CA GLU A 153 19.85 2.89 -8.85
C GLU A 153 18.59 3.27 -8.04
N PRO A 154 17.39 2.97 -8.56
CA PRO A 154 16.15 3.17 -7.83
C PRO A 154 16.14 2.42 -6.49
N VAL A 155 15.60 3.08 -5.48
CA VAL A 155 15.44 2.56 -4.12
C VAL A 155 13.96 2.59 -3.76
N VAL A 156 13.41 1.48 -3.30
CA VAL A 156 12.05 1.45 -2.78
C VAL A 156 12.02 2.23 -1.46
N PRO A 157 11.20 3.29 -1.33
CA PRO A 157 11.08 4.03 -0.09
C PRO A 157 10.28 3.24 0.95
N GLU A 158 10.40 3.59 2.21
CA GLU A 158 9.56 3.06 3.29
C GLU A 158 8.15 3.69 3.24
N TYR A 159 8.10 4.99 3.02
CA TYR A 159 6.88 5.79 2.93
C TYR A 159 6.86 6.62 1.67
N ILE A 160 5.66 6.96 1.25
CA ILE A 160 5.38 7.94 0.19
C ILE A 160 4.44 9.00 0.74
N VAL A 161 4.62 10.25 0.35
CA VAL A 161 3.72 11.34 0.70
C VAL A 161 2.81 11.63 -0.49
N VAL A 162 1.51 11.37 -0.30
CA VAL A 162 0.47 11.54 -1.31
C VAL A 162 -0.24 12.88 -1.06
N HIS A 163 -0.27 13.73 -2.06
CA HIS A 163 -1.02 14.97 -2.05
C HIS A 163 -2.44 14.72 -2.55
N ASN A 164 -3.44 15.03 -1.72
CA ASN A 164 -4.85 14.74 -2.00
C ASN A 164 -5.51 15.81 -2.87
N GLY A 165 -4.91 16.14 -3.99
CA GLY A 165 -5.38 17.18 -4.90
C GLY A 165 -4.48 17.36 -6.13
N ARG A 166 -4.75 18.44 -6.89
CA ARG A 166 -3.87 18.83 -7.99
C ARG A 166 -2.54 19.38 -7.45
N PRO A 167 -1.42 19.28 -8.20
CA PRO A 167 -0.09 19.66 -7.69
C PRO A 167 0.03 21.10 -7.15
N ASN A 168 -0.84 22.00 -7.57
CA ASN A 168 -0.83 23.40 -7.16
C ASN A 168 -1.93 23.77 -6.16
N ASP A 169 -2.69 22.80 -5.67
CA ASP A 169 -3.69 23.01 -4.63
C ASP A 169 -3.03 23.01 -3.25
N ASN A 170 -2.68 24.19 -2.76
CA ASN A 170 -2.01 24.33 -1.47
C ASN A 170 -2.95 24.08 -0.27
N SER A 171 -4.27 23.94 -0.49
CA SER A 171 -5.25 23.62 0.55
C SER A 171 -5.42 22.11 0.76
N ALA A 172 -5.00 21.30 -0.19
CA ALA A 172 -5.13 19.86 -0.15
C ALA A 172 -4.21 19.21 0.90
N ALA A 173 -4.74 18.21 1.59
CA ALA A 173 -4.01 17.45 2.61
C ALA A 173 -2.90 16.58 2.00
N ASN A 174 -1.87 16.31 2.79
CA ASN A 174 -0.82 15.35 2.45
C ASN A 174 -0.92 14.13 3.39
N TYR A 175 -1.00 12.94 2.81
CA TYR A 175 -1.00 11.67 3.55
C TYR A 175 0.35 10.98 3.44
N LYS A 176 0.96 10.67 4.59
CA LYS A 176 2.16 9.82 4.65
C LYS A 176 1.72 8.36 4.74
N VAL A 177 1.93 7.60 3.69
CA VAL A 177 1.47 6.22 3.53
C VAL A 177 2.67 5.29 3.37
N ASN A 178 2.60 4.06 3.90
CA ASN A 178 3.61 3.03 3.59
C ASN A 178 3.59 2.75 2.08
N TYR A 179 4.78 2.60 1.49
CA TYR A 179 4.91 2.43 0.04
C TYR A 179 4.10 1.24 -0.51
N LYS A 180 4.17 0.08 0.14
CA LYS A 180 3.40 -1.10 -0.31
C LYS A 180 1.90 -0.87 -0.19
N ASP A 181 1.45 -0.23 0.89
CA ASP A 181 0.04 0.08 1.09
C ASP A 181 -0.45 1.13 0.08
N TYR A 182 0.42 2.07 -0.33
CA TYR A 182 0.14 2.98 -1.43
C TYR A 182 -0.08 2.23 -2.75
N ILE A 183 0.83 1.31 -3.12
CA ILE A 183 0.69 0.52 -4.36
C ILE A 183 -0.60 -0.34 -4.32
N LYS A 184 -0.92 -0.97 -3.17
CA LYS A 184 -2.17 -1.72 -2.98
C LYS A 184 -3.39 -0.83 -3.16
N ASN A 185 -3.38 0.35 -2.55
CA ASN A 185 -4.47 1.33 -2.63
C ASN A 185 -4.71 1.76 -4.09
N VAL A 186 -3.66 2.19 -4.78
CA VAL A 186 -3.75 2.58 -6.19
C VAL A 186 -4.28 1.44 -7.05
N ALA A 187 -3.74 0.23 -6.91
CA ALA A 187 -4.22 -0.93 -7.67
C ALA A 187 -5.70 -1.21 -7.40
N CYS A 188 -6.17 -1.08 -6.15
CA CYS A 188 -7.58 -1.22 -5.80
C CYS A 188 -8.45 -0.03 -6.29
N CYS A 189 -7.86 1.11 -6.66
CA CYS A 189 -8.56 2.25 -7.27
C CYS A 189 -8.58 2.20 -8.79
N GLU A 190 -7.61 1.53 -9.42
CA GLU A 190 -7.33 1.63 -10.86
C GLU A 190 -7.71 0.36 -11.65
N ILE A 191 -7.94 -0.78 -10.98
CA ILE A 191 -8.30 -2.05 -11.64
C ILE A 191 -9.33 -2.81 -10.82
N PHE A 192 -10.06 -3.73 -11.46
CA PHE A 192 -11.00 -4.60 -10.75
C PHE A 192 -10.29 -5.86 -10.26
N SER A 193 -10.53 -6.23 -9.00
CA SER A 193 -9.92 -7.41 -8.38
C SER A 193 -10.39 -8.75 -8.98
N THR A 194 -11.46 -8.71 -9.74
CA THR A 194 -12.02 -9.86 -10.48
C THR A 194 -11.31 -10.16 -11.80
N TRP A 195 -10.47 -9.25 -12.29
CA TRP A 195 -9.71 -9.47 -13.52
C TRP A 195 -8.67 -10.58 -13.38
N SER A 196 -8.16 -11.09 -14.50
CA SER A 196 -7.18 -12.16 -14.50
C SER A 196 -5.91 -11.76 -13.76
N GLU A 197 -5.21 -12.73 -13.16
CA GLU A 197 -3.96 -12.46 -12.44
C GLU A 197 -2.91 -11.81 -13.34
N ASN A 198 -2.83 -12.21 -14.61
CA ASN A 198 -1.90 -11.64 -15.57
C ASN A 198 -2.19 -10.15 -15.84
N THR A 199 -3.47 -9.80 -15.99
CA THR A 199 -3.91 -8.41 -16.13
C THR A 199 -3.55 -7.59 -14.90
N ILE A 200 -3.87 -8.09 -13.70
CA ILE A 200 -3.57 -7.41 -12.45
C ILE A 200 -2.06 -7.19 -12.30
N ARG A 201 -1.23 -8.20 -12.56
CA ARG A 201 0.24 -8.09 -12.50
C ARG A 201 0.79 -7.05 -13.47
N ALA A 202 0.32 -7.03 -14.71
CA ALA A 202 0.75 -6.03 -15.71
C ALA A 202 0.46 -4.61 -15.24
N ASN A 203 -0.76 -4.35 -14.75
CA ASN A 203 -1.14 -3.04 -14.23
C ASN A 203 -0.34 -2.67 -12.97
N VAL A 204 -0.10 -3.60 -12.05
CA VAL A 204 0.71 -3.36 -10.84
C VAL A 204 2.16 -3.02 -11.21
N TYR A 205 2.76 -3.67 -12.22
CA TYR A 205 4.09 -3.28 -12.71
C TYR A 205 4.11 -1.86 -13.27
N ALA A 206 3.06 -1.44 -14.00
CA ALA A 206 2.94 -0.07 -14.49
C ALA A 206 2.84 0.93 -13.33
N ILE A 207 1.98 0.67 -12.34
CA ILE A 207 1.82 1.50 -11.14
C ILE A 207 3.14 1.63 -10.37
N ILE A 208 3.86 0.53 -10.14
CA ILE A 208 5.17 0.52 -9.46
C ILE A 208 6.18 1.35 -10.24
N SER A 209 6.27 1.15 -11.56
CA SER A 209 7.25 1.82 -12.41
C SER A 209 7.01 3.33 -12.43
N PHE A 210 5.78 3.75 -12.62
CA PHE A 210 5.37 5.14 -12.55
C PHE A 210 5.70 5.77 -11.19
N THR A 211 5.33 5.09 -10.10
CA THR A 211 5.59 5.58 -8.74
C THR A 211 7.08 5.74 -8.47
N LEU A 212 7.88 4.73 -8.83
CA LEU A 212 9.33 4.79 -8.64
C LEU A 212 10.00 5.81 -9.56
N ASN A 213 9.44 6.10 -10.74
CA ASN A 213 9.88 7.20 -11.59
C ASN A 213 9.72 8.55 -10.88
N ARG A 214 8.53 8.81 -10.31
CA ARG A 214 8.25 10.05 -9.55
C ARG A 214 9.24 10.27 -8.41
N ILE A 215 9.59 9.20 -7.70
CA ILE A 215 10.51 9.23 -6.57
C ILE A 215 11.96 9.39 -7.04
N TYR A 216 12.38 8.60 -8.03
CA TYR A 216 13.75 8.60 -8.55
C TYR A 216 14.13 9.93 -9.19
N THR A 217 13.20 10.55 -9.92
CA THR A 217 13.40 11.86 -10.57
C THR A 217 13.13 13.05 -9.65
N GLU A 218 12.72 12.81 -8.39
CA GLU A 218 12.30 13.86 -7.46
C GLU A 218 11.29 14.84 -8.08
N TRP A 219 10.37 14.32 -8.93
CA TRP A 219 9.56 15.13 -9.83
C TRP A 219 8.83 16.30 -9.16
N TYR A 220 8.25 16.08 -7.98
CA TYR A 220 7.59 17.12 -7.20
C TYR A 220 8.55 17.77 -6.20
N ARG A 221 9.39 16.97 -5.52
CA ARG A 221 10.38 17.46 -4.56
C ARG A 221 11.37 18.42 -5.21
N GLY A 222 11.85 18.12 -6.42
CA GLY A 222 12.73 18.96 -7.21
C GLY A 222 12.10 20.32 -7.60
N LYS A 223 10.75 20.39 -7.64
CA LYS A 223 9.96 21.59 -7.85
C LYS A 223 9.58 22.32 -6.56
N GLY A 224 10.18 21.95 -5.43
CA GLY A 224 9.94 22.56 -4.13
C GLY A 224 8.64 22.12 -3.43
N LYS A 225 7.96 21.06 -3.91
CA LYS A 225 6.79 20.52 -3.25
C LYS A 225 7.19 19.62 -2.07
N ASN A 226 6.30 19.49 -1.08
CA ASN A 226 6.51 18.67 0.12
C ASN A 226 5.89 17.27 0.04
N PHE A 227 5.57 16.80 -1.16
CA PHE A 227 4.98 15.50 -1.45
C PHE A 227 5.71 14.81 -2.61
N ASP A 228 5.45 13.52 -2.80
CA ASP A 228 6.12 12.68 -3.79
C ASP A 228 5.23 12.40 -5.01
N ILE A 229 3.91 12.37 -4.81
CA ILE A 229 2.91 12.02 -5.83
C ILE A 229 1.56 12.62 -5.44
N THR A 230 0.64 12.74 -6.41
CA THR A 230 -0.73 13.23 -6.17
C THR A 230 -1.77 12.12 -6.36
N ASN A 231 -3.01 12.35 -5.89
CA ASN A 231 -4.16 11.51 -6.22
C ASN A 231 -4.95 12.02 -7.44
N SER A 232 -4.42 12.98 -8.15
CA SER A 232 -5.06 13.52 -9.35
C SER A 232 -4.77 12.65 -10.57
N THR A 233 -5.79 12.01 -11.13
CA THR A 233 -5.69 11.13 -12.30
C THR A 233 -5.20 11.82 -13.56
N ALA A 234 -5.30 13.15 -13.64
CA ALA A 234 -4.70 13.93 -14.73
C ALA A 234 -3.16 13.92 -14.68
N PHE A 235 -2.58 13.82 -13.50
CA PHE A 235 -1.13 13.89 -13.28
C PHE A 235 -0.53 12.54 -12.90
N ASP A 236 -1.15 11.84 -11.95
CA ASP A 236 -0.63 10.62 -11.36
C ASP A 236 -1.71 9.52 -11.30
N HIS A 237 -1.99 8.98 -10.12
CA HIS A 237 -2.86 7.82 -9.92
C HIS A 237 -4.14 8.17 -9.16
N ALA A 238 -5.19 7.38 -9.36
CA ALA A 238 -6.29 7.37 -8.41
C ALA A 238 -5.81 6.80 -7.07
N PHE A 239 -6.13 7.49 -5.99
CA PHE A 239 -5.85 7.09 -4.62
C PHE A 239 -7.00 7.55 -3.73
N SER A 240 -7.46 6.68 -2.83
CA SER A 240 -8.52 7.00 -1.86
C SER A 240 -8.04 6.62 -0.46
N TYR A 241 -7.87 7.60 0.42
CA TYR A 241 -7.43 7.34 1.79
C TYR A 241 -8.38 6.36 2.49
N GLY A 242 -7.81 5.38 3.22
CA GLY A 242 -8.56 4.38 3.96
C GLY A 242 -9.23 3.28 3.12
N ARG A 243 -9.04 3.25 1.80
CA ARG A 243 -9.59 2.21 0.91
C ARG A 243 -9.23 0.79 1.38
N ASN A 244 -10.23 -0.10 1.34
CA ASN A 244 -10.02 -1.53 1.51
C ASN A 244 -9.14 -2.12 0.39
N PHE A 245 -8.35 -3.11 0.74
CA PHE A 245 -7.57 -3.91 -0.22
C PHE A 245 -8.33 -5.19 -0.55
N TYR A 246 -7.88 -5.91 -1.59
CA TYR A 246 -8.35 -7.24 -1.91
C TYR A 246 -7.22 -8.24 -1.73
N ASP A 247 -7.55 -9.43 -1.26
CA ASP A 247 -6.60 -10.50 -0.93
C ASP A 247 -5.64 -10.82 -2.09
N ASN A 248 -6.17 -10.99 -3.32
CA ASN A 248 -5.39 -11.29 -4.51
C ASN A 248 -4.49 -10.11 -4.95
N ILE A 249 -5.01 -8.87 -4.97
CA ILE A 249 -4.20 -7.69 -5.30
C ILE A 249 -3.12 -7.48 -4.24
N SER A 250 -3.47 -7.63 -2.95
CA SER A 250 -2.53 -7.51 -1.85
C SER A 250 -1.37 -8.52 -1.98
N ARG A 251 -1.70 -9.79 -2.29
CA ARG A 251 -0.71 -10.84 -2.55
C ARG A 251 0.21 -10.50 -3.71
N ILE A 252 -0.36 -10.10 -4.85
CA ILE A 252 0.43 -9.74 -6.05
C ILE A 252 1.38 -8.59 -5.74
N VAL A 253 0.91 -7.53 -5.09
CA VAL A 253 1.78 -6.40 -4.72
C VAL A 253 2.90 -6.87 -3.79
N ASP A 254 2.62 -7.68 -2.76
CA ASP A 254 3.65 -8.19 -1.85
C ASP A 254 4.71 -9.04 -2.56
N GLU A 255 4.35 -9.73 -3.66
CA GLU A 255 5.28 -10.51 -4.48
C GLU A 255 6.19 -9.65 -5.37
N ILE A 256 5.69 -8.50 -5.89
CA ILE A 256 6.40 -7.75 -6.95
C ILE A 256 6.69 -6.28 -6.63
N PHE A 257 6.40 -5.78 -5.44
CA PHE A 257 6.42 -4.35 -5.08
C PHE A 257 7.73 -3.61 -5.36
N SER A 258 8.83 -4.30 -5.55
CA SER A 258 10.14 -3.70 -5.86
C SER A 258 10.55 -3.85 -7.32
N THR A 259 9.74 -4.53 -8.14
CA THR A 259 10.05 -4.80 -9.55
C THR A 259 9.38 -3.75 -10.43
N TYR A 260 10.19 -3.07 -11.22
CA TYR A 260 9.79 -1.97 -12.09
C TYR A 260 10.28 -2.19 -13.51
N MET A 261 9.61 -1.55 -14.46
CA MET A 261 10.03 -1.47 -15.86
C MET A 261 11.07 -0.38 -16.07
N LYS A 262 12.01 -0.62 -16.96
CA LYS A 262 12.93 0.40 -17.50
C LYS A 262 13.26 0.09 -18.94
N ARG A 263 13.78 1.05 -19.70
CA ARG A 263 14.41 0.83 -20.99
C ARG A 263 15.76 0.14 -20.82
N PHE A 264 16.19 -0.69 -21.77
CA PHE A 264 17.45 -1.45 -21.66
C PHE A 264 18.66 -0.59 -21.28
N ASN A 265 18.79 0.59 -21.87
CA ASN A 265 19.93 1.47 -21.64
C ASN A 265 19.68 2.58 -20.62
N SER A 266 18.50 2.63 -19.99
CA SER A 266 18.16 3.62 -18.95
C SER A 266 18.38 3.06 -17.54
N LYS A 267 18.72 3.92 -16.61
CA LYS A 267 18.70 3.61 -15.15
C LYS A 267 17.37 4.02 -14.51
N GLN A 268 16.64 4.87 -15.18
CA GLN A 268 15.40 5.46 -14.70
C GLN A 268 14.27 4.44 -14.81
N PRO A 269 13.41 4.27 -13.78
CA PRO A 269 12.15 3.57 -13.93
C PRO A 269 11.31 4.21 -15.02
N LEU A 270 10.65 3.40 -15.83
CA LEU A 270 9.76 3.89 -16.88
C LEU A 270 8.64 4.75 -16.27
N LEU A 271 8.38 5.92 -16.84
CA LEU A 271 7.16 6.65 -16.56
C LEU A 271 5.99 5.97 -17.28
N ALA A 272 5.53 4.87 -16.72
CA ALA A 272 4.50 4.03 -17.31
C ALA A 272 3.11 4.69 -17.20
N GLN A 273 2.85 5.71 -18.00
CA GLN A 273 1.53 6.34 -18.09
C GLN A 273 0.51 5.36 -18.68
N TYR A 274 -0.74 5.47 -18.23
CA TYR A 274 -1.86 4.64 -18.69
C TYR A 274 -3.17 5.39 -18.56
N CYS A 275 -4.23 4.89 -19.21
CA CYS A 275 -5.61 5.37 -19.08
C CYS A 275 -6.62 4.25 -19.22
N ASP A 276 -7.93 4.55 -19.16
CA ASP A 276 -8.97 3.54 -19.31
C ASP A 276 -8.99 2.92 -20.72
N GLY A 277 -8.70 3.72 -21.75
CA GLY A 277 -8.77 3.30 -23.17
C GLY A 277 -10.19 3.23 -23.74
N ILE A 278 -11.19 3.73 -23.02
CA ILE A 278 -12.59 3.81 -23.44
C ILE A 278 -12.98 5.27 -23.65
N ASN A 279 -13.06 6.05 -22.58
CA ASN A 279 -13.41 7.48 -22.64
C ASN A 279 -12.17 8.36 -22.79
N VAL A 280 -11.03 7.94 -22.24
CA VAL A 280 -9.76 8.66 -22.34
C VAL A 280 -8.83 7.92 -23.30
N GLN A 281 -8.35 8.63 -24.33
CA GLN A 281 -7.39 8.08 -25.29
C GLN A 281 -5.96 8.17 -24.75
N CYS A 282 -5.20 7.11 -24.96
CA CYS A 282 -3.80 7.01 -24.55
C CYS A 282 -2.89 7.05 -25.77
N PRO A 283 -2.06 8.08 -25.97
CA PRO A 283 -1.12 8.09 -27.08
C PRO A 283 0.06 7.15 -26.81
N GLY A 284 -0.03 5.88 -27.25
CA GLY A 284 1.05 4.91 -27.11
C GLY A 284 1.31 4.40 -25.69
N TRP A 285 0.34 4.55 -24.78
CA TRP A 285 0.43 4.01 -23.42
C TRP A 285 -0.48 2.82 -23.23
N MET A 286 -0.28 2.09 -22.13
CA MET A 286 -1.17 0.99 -21.76
C MET A 286 -2.59 1.50 -21.50
N THR A 287 -3.57 0.77 -22.02
CA THR A 287 -4.96 0.94 -21.63
C THR A 287 -5.38 -0.15 -20.65
N GLN A 288 -6.11 0.23 -19.60
CA GLN A 288 -6.56 -0.73 -18.58
C GLN A 288 -7.44 -1.81 -19.20
N TRP A 289 -8.44 -1.42 -20.01
CA TRP A 289 -9.31 -2.38 -20.71
C TRP A 289 -8.58 -3.16 -21.81
N GLY A 290 -7.60 -2.56 -22.48
CA GLY A 290 -6.73 -3.30 -23.44
C GLY A 290 -5.87 -4.34 -22.73
N SER A 291 -5.30 -4.01 -21.56
CA SER A 291 -4.55 -4.98 -20.76
C SER A 291 -5.42 -6.14 -20.30
N LYS A 292 -6.70 -5.86 -19.95
CA LYS A 292 -7.68 -6.90 -19.62
C LYS A 292 -7.94 -7.83 -20.81
N TYR A 293 -8.20 -7.27 -21.99
CA TYR A 293 -8.42 -8.04 -23.20
C TYR A 293 -7.25 -9.01 -23.49
N LEU A 294 -6.01 -8.51 -23.44
CA LEU A 294 -4.82 -9.35 -23.66
C LEU A 294 -4.64 -10.40 -22.55
N GLY A 295 -4.95 -10.06 -21.31
CA GLY A 295 -4.91 -11.02 -20.19
C GLY A 295 -5.97 -12.11 -20.28
N ASP A 296 -7.16 -11.80 -20.79
CA ASP A 296 -8.22 -12.77 -21.04
C ASP A 296 -7.86 -13.71 -22.22
N GLU A 297 -7.07 -13.24 -23.19
CA GLU A 297 -6.46 -14.08 -24.22
C GLU A 297 -5.30 -14.96 -23.72
N GLY A 298 -4.96 -14.86 -22.43
CA GLY A 298 -3.93 -15.68 -21.79
C GLY A 298 -2.51 -15.14 -21.93
N LYS A 299 -2.31 -13.91 -22.42
CA LYS A 299 -0.98 -13.30 -22.47
C LYS A 299 -0.40 -13.14 -21.07
N VAL A 300 0.90 -13.44 -20.93
CA VAL A 300 1.63 -13.22 -19.67
C VAL A 300 1.88 -11.73 -19.41
N PRO A 301 2.13 -11.30 -18.16
CA PRO A 301 2.25 -9.88 -17.84
C PRO A 301 3.29 -9.12 -18.68
N TYR A 302 4.42 -9.75 -18.96
CA TYR A 302 5.48 -9.13 -19.78
C TYR A 302 5.02 -8.87 -21.22
N ASP A 303 4.32 -9.82 -21.85
CA ASP A 303 3.79 -9.66 -23.20
C ASP A 303 2.69 -8.58 -23.26
N ILE A 304 1.87 -8.47 -22.19
CA ILE A 304 0.90 -7.38 -22.07
C ILE A 304 1.63 -6.03 -22.06
N LEU A 305 2.66 -5.88 -21.24
CA LEU A 305 3.42 -4.64 -21.11
C LEU A 305 4.13 -4.25 -22.40
N THR A 306 4.81 -5.19 -23.05
CA THR A 306 5.54 -4.94 -24.33
C THR A 306 4.59 -4.61 -25.47
N SER A 307 3.36 -5.12 -25.47
CA SER A 307 2.33 -4.77 -26.46
C SER A 307 1.97 -3.27 -26.44
N PHE A 308 2.19 -2.57 -25.31
CA PHE A 308 1.90 -1.15 -25.18
C PHE A 308 3.14 -0.25 -25.13
N TYR A 309 4.18 -0.69 -24.42
CA TYR A 309 5.36 0.15 -24.17
C TYR A 309 6.55 -0.22 -25.07
N GLY A 310 6.42 -1.23 -25.94
CA GLY A 310 7.45 -1.68 -26.87
C GLY A 310 8.38 -2.76 -26.29
N ASP A 311 9.23 -3.34 -27.16
CA ASP A 311 10.01 -4.54 -26.84
C ASP A 311 11.35 -4.25 -26.13
N ASP A 312 11.74 -2.98 -26.01
CA ASP A 312 12.98 -2.54 -25.36
C ASP A 312 12.84 -2.37 -23.85
N LEU A 313 11.94 -3.13 -23.23
CA LEU A 313 11.65 -3.15 -21.81
C LEU A 313 12.40 -4.23 -21.04
N GLU A 314 12.84 -3.89 -19.84
CA GLU A 314 13.38 -4.82 -18.85
C GLU A 314 12.59 -4.68 -17.53
N LEU A 315 12.18 -5.81 -16.95
CA LEU A 315 11.70 -5.87 -15.56
C LEU A 315 12.88 -6.05 -14.62
N LYS A 316 13.09 -5.10 -13.73
CA LYS A 316 14.21 -5.07 -12.78
C LYS A 316 13.74 -4.88 -11.36
N SER A 317 14.25 -5.68 -10.43
CA SER A 317 13.98 -5.50 -9.00
C SER A 317 14.98 -4.54 -8.37
N ALA A 318 14.48 -3.58 -7.60
CA ALA A 318 15.32 -2.69 -6.81
C ALA A 318 16.09 -3.48 -5.74
N LYS A 319 17.40 -3.27 -5.68
CA LYS A 319 18.27 -3.98 -4.73
C LYS A 319 18.09 -3.51 -3.29
N LYS A 320 17.63 -2.27 -3.10
CA LYS A 320 17.48 -1.64 -1.79
C LYS A 320 16.03 -1.28 -1.51
N VAL A 321 15.54 -1.80 -0.37
CA VAL A 321 14.22 -1.49 0.19
C VAL A 321 14.44 -0.80 1.52
N LYS A 322 14.04 0.48 1.63
CA LYS A 322 14.10 1.22 2.90
C LYS A 322 13.07 0.66 3.89
N GLY A 323 13.34 0.83 5.19
CA GLY A 323 12.46 0.32 6.24
C GLY A 323 12.69 -1.17 6.57
N SER A 324 13.36 -1.94 5.71
CA SER A 324 13.74 -3.33 6.00
C SER A 324 15.12 -3.41 6.65
N PRO A 325 15.28 -4.05 7.83
CA PRO A 325 16.58 -4.17 8.51
C PRO A 325 17.58 -5.01 7.72
N ARG A 326 17.09 -5.99 6.97
CA ARG A 326 17.89 -6.92 6.15
C ARG A 326 17.23 -7.15 4.80
N SER A 327 18.03 -7.22 3.76
CA SER A 327 17.57 -7.61 2.43
C SER A 327 17.24 -9.10 2.38
N TYR A 328 16.31 -9.45 1.48
CA TYR A 328 16.00 -10.85 1.18
C TYR A 328 17.25 -11.58 0.67
N PRO A 329 17.50 -12.82 1.13
CA PRO A 329 18.73 -13.55 0.81
C PRO A 329 18.82 -14.03 -0.64
N GLY A 330 17.76 -13.87 -1.45
CA GLY A 330 17.72 -14.28 -2.86
C GLY A 330 17.16 -15.69 -3.08
N TYR A 331 16.72 -16.37 -2.02
CA TYR A 331 16.12 -17.72 -2.08
C TYR A 331 15.10 -17.92 -0.95
N THR A 332 14.10 -18.76 -1.21
CA THR A 332 13.06 -19.11 -0.23
C THR A 332 13.63 -19.96 0.90
N LEU A 333 13.41 -19.53 2.17
CA LEU A 333 13.78 -20.33 3.34
C LEU A 333 12.68 -21.36 3.64
N LYS A 334 13.10 -22.61 3.86
CA LYS A 334 12.18 -23.72 4.15
C LYS A 334 12.84 -24.77 5.05
N THR A 335 12.07 -25.75 5.46
CA THR A 335 12.55 -26.86 6.31
C THR A 335 13.85 -27.48 5.74
N GLY A 336 14.85 -27.63 6.59
CA GLY A 336 16.17 -28.13 6.23
C GLY A 336 17.22 -27.04 5.94
N TYR A 337 16.81 -25.78 5.75
CA TYR A 337 17.75 -24.67 5.61
C TYR A 337 18.36 -24.27 6.96
N SER A 338 19.56 -23.72 6.92
CA SER A 338 20.24 -23.20 8.11
C SER A 338 21.13 -22.01 7.79
N GLY A 339 21.45 -21.23 8.81
CA GLY A 339 22.36 -20.09 8.72
C GLY A 339 21.74 -18.77 9.19
N GLU A 340 22.45 -17.68 8.90
CA GLU A 340 22.10 -16.35 9.37
C GLU A 340 20.71 -15.86 8.90
N PRO A 341 20.26 -16.07 7.64
CA PRO A 341 18.91 -15.67 7.25
C PRO A 341 17.80 -16.34 8.06
N VAL A 342 17.98 -17.62 8.44
CA VAL A 342 17.03 -18.33 9.29
C VAL A 342 17.04 -17.76 10.72
N ARG A 343 18.22 -17.46 11.27
CA ARG A 343 18.35 -16.80 12.57
C ARG A 343 17.62 -15.46 12.62
N VAL A 344 17.80 -14.63 11.59
CA VAL A 344 17.11 -13.33 11.46
C VAL A 344 15.59 -13.49 11.53
N ILE A 345 15.03 -14.44 10.79
CA ILE A 345 13.57 -14.70 10.80
C ILE A 345 13.09 -15.20 12.17
N GLN A 346 13.86 -16.07 12.83
CA GLN A 346 13.52 -16.55 14.17
C GLN A 346 13.51 -15.41 15.20
N GLU A 347 14.51 -14.52 15.16
CA GLU A 347 14.57 -13.32 16.02
C GLU A 347 13.39 -12.39 15.79
N GLN A 348 13.09 -12.11 14.52
CA GLN A 348 12.00 -11.22 14.14
C GLN A 348 10.63 -11.80 14.55
N LEU A 349 10.35 -13.07 14.28
CA LEU A 349 9.12 -13.73 14.69
C LEU A 349 8.94 -13.74 16.21
N ASN A 350 10.01 -14.00 16.98
CA ASN A 350 9.96 -13.93 18.44
C ASN A 350 9.71 -12.51 18.98
N ALA A 351 10.16 -11.47 18.28
CA ALA A 351 9.82 -10.10 18.64
C ALA A 351 8.36 -9.78 18.32
N ILE A 352 7.88 -10.21 17.15
CA ILE A 352 6.50 -10.04 16.69
C ILE A 352 5.53 -10.79 17.62
N SER A 353 5.89 -11.98 18.13
CA SER A 353 5.04 -12.79 19.00
C SER A 353 4.66 -12.10 20.32
N ARG A 354 5.35 -11.01 20.69
CA ARG A 354 4.97 -10.19 21.86
C ARG A 354 3.68 -9.41 21.62
N ALA A 355 3.45 -8.96 20.37
CA ALA A 355 2.24 -8.27 19.96
C ALA A 355 1.19 -9.25 19.39
N TYR A 356 1.62 -10.43 18.95
CA TYR A 356 0.78 -11.47 18.35
C TYR A 356 1.03 -12.81 19.05
N PRO A 357 0.45 -13.06 20.24
CA PRO A 357 0.73 -14.25 21.06
C PRO A 357 0.42 -15.59 20.41
N LEU A 358 -0.44 -15.62 19.37
CA LEU A 358 -0.73 -16.81 18.57
C LEU A 358 0.49 -17.33 17.82
N ILE A 359 1.48 -16.48 17.53
CA ILE A 359 2.74 -16.90 16.90
C ILE A 359 3.60 -17.57 17.99
N PRO A 360 3.90 -18.87 17.86
CA PRO A 360 4.65 -19.59 18.88
C PRO A 360 6.09 -19.05 18.98
N LYS A 361 6.60 -18.94 20.22
CA LYS A 361 8.01 -18.66 20.45
C LYS A 361 8.86 -19.85 20.03
N ILE A 362 9.96 -19.58 19.34
CA ILE A 362 10.86 -20.57 18.77
C ILE A 362 12.29 -20.33 19.19
N ALA A 363 13.11 -21.39 19.17
CA ALA A 363 14.56 -21.26 19.41
C ALA A 363 15.21 -20.43 18.28
N VAL A 364 16.16 -19.57 18.65
CA VAL A 364 16.97 -18.79 17.70
C VAL A 364 18.29 -19.55 17.46
N ASP A 365 18.18 -20.69 16.78
CA ASP A 365 19.31 -21.61 16.54
C ASP A 365 19.84 -21.54 15.09
N GLY A 366 19.17 -20.77 14.23
CA GLY A 366 19.51 -20.67 12.82
C GLY A 366 19.18 -21.93 12.02
N LYS A 367 18.32 -22.84 12.52
CA LYS A 367 17.88 -24.05 11.82
C LYS A 367 16.39 -23.96 11.51
N TYR A 368 16.04 -24.10 10.24
CA TYR A 368 14.64 -24.07 9.81
C TYR A 368 13.98 -25.43 10.06
N GLY A 369 13.50 -25.63 11.27
CA GLY A 369 12.82 -26.85 11.70
C GLY A 369 11.29 -26.73 11.64
N PRO A 370 10.56 -27.80 12.07
CA PRO A 370 9.09 -27.83 12.10
C PRO A 370 8.49 -26.69 12.93
N LYS A 371 9.09 -26.31 14.06
CA LYS A 371 8.63 -25.20 14.90
C LYS A 371 8.74 -23.86 14.20
N THR A 372 9.82 -23.61 13.45
CA THR A 372 9.98 -22.39 12.63
C THR A 372 8.93 -22.36 11.53
N ARG A 373 8.68 -23.49 10.87
CA ARG A 373 7.63 -23.61 9.83
C ARG A 373 6.26 -23.26 10.38
N GLU A 374 5.90 -23.76 11.56
CA GLU A 374 4.60 -23.48 12.19
C GLU A 374 4.45 -22.01 12.57
N ALA A 375 5.49 -21.39 13.14
CA ALA A 375 5.49 -19.95 13.44
C ALA A 375 5.30 -19.11 12.17
N VAL A 376 5.96 -19.49 11.08
CA VAL A 376 5.79 -18.82 9.78
C VAL A 376 4.37 -19.00 9.24
N LYS A 377 3.79 -20.20 9.32
CA LYS A 377 2.39 -20.45 8.90
C LYS A 377 1.40 -19.58 9.67
N THR A 378 1.57 -19.53 11.00
CA THR A 378 0.73 -18.70 11.87
C THR A 378 0.87 -17.22 11.51
N PHE A 379 2.09 -16.74 11.28
CA PHE A 379 2.34 -15.38 10.80
C PHE A 379 1.64 -15.12 9.46
N GLN A 380 1.80 -16.01 8.49
CA GLN A 380 1.17 -15.90 7.17
C GLN A 380 -0.36 -15.83 7.27
N LYS A 381 -0.96 -16.65 8.14
CA LYS A 381 -2.42 -16.62 8.40
C LYS A 381 -2.87 -15.26 8.93
N ILE A 382 -2.19 -14.73 9.94
CA ILE A 382 -2.54 -13.43 10.58
C ILE A 382 -2.46 -12.28 9.58
N PHE A 383 -1.46 -12.29 8.69
CA PHE A 383 -1.22 -11.20 7.74
C PHE A 383 -1.73 -11.47 6.32
N ASN A 384 -2.65 -12.42 6.17
CA ASN A 384 -3.35 -12.76 4.91
C ASN A 384 -2.37 -13.10 3.77
N LEU A 385 -1.29 -13.82 4.08
CA LEU A 385 -0.35 -14.38 3.12
C LEU A 385 -0.65 -15.86 2.85
N PRO A 386 -0.22 -16.43 1.71
CA PRO A 386 -0.31 -17.87 1.44
C PRO A 386 0.37 -18.68 2.57
N GLN A 387 -0.37 -19.60 3.21
CA GLN A 387 0.09 -20.34 4.38
C GLN A 387 1.01 -21.53 4.01
N THR A 388 2.09 -21.27 3.31
CA THR A 388 3.07 -22.28 2.86
C THR A 388 3.94 -22.79 4.00
N GLY A 389 4.16 -21.97 5.01
CA GLY A 389 5.18 -22.21 6.06
C GLY A 389 6.60 -22.10 5.51
N GLU A 390 6.79 -21.42 4.39
CA GLU A 390 8.08 -21.07 3.80
C GLU A 390 8.23 -19.55 3.78
N VAL A 391 9.47 -19.05 3.86
CA VAL A 391 9.74 -17.61 3.81
C VAL A 391 10.23 -17.26 2.41
N ASP A 392 9.28 -16.97 1.54
CA ASP A 392 9.50 -16.41 0.23
C ASP A 392 9.75 -14.88 0.31
N TYR A 393 9.87 -14.25 -0.84
CA TYR A 393 10.12 -12.82 -0.94
C TYR A 393 9.04 -11.98 -0.24
N ALA A 394 7.78 -12.28 -0.47
CA ALA A 394 6.64 -11.56 0.13
C ALA A 394 6.62 -11.72 1.66
N THR A 395 6.79 -12.96 2.14
CA THR A 395 6.82 -13.29 3.57
C THR A 395 8.02 -12.64 4.28
N TRP A 396 9.20 -12.64 3.67
CA TRP A 396 10.40 -11.99 4.22
C TRP A 396 10.17 -10.50 4.49
N TYR A 397 9.71 -9.76 3.49
CA TYR A 397 9.50 -8.33 3.65
C TYR A 397 8.29 -7.99 4.51
N LYS A 398 7.27 -8.86 4.57
CA LYS A 398 6.16 -8.67 5.51
C LYS A 398 6.61 -8.89 6.96
N ILE A 399 7.42 -9.93 7.23
CA ILE A 399 8.01 -10.14 8.56
C ILE A 399 8.87 -8.94 8.96
N SER A 400 9.74 -8.46 8.06
CA SER A 400 10.58 -7.28 8.31
C SER A 400 9.76 -6.03 8.61
N ASP A 401 8.70 -5.79 7.86
CA ASP A 401 7.82 -4.63 7.99
C ASP A 401 7.08 -4.64 9.36
N VAL A 402 6.46 -5.77 9.70
CA VAL A 402 5.79 -5.94 11.00
C VAL A 402 6.79 -5.86 12.15
N TYR A 403 7.97 -6.47 12.02
CA TYR A 403 9.03 -6.40 13.03
C TYR A 403 9.46 -4.96 13.34
N VAL A 404 9.73 -4.17 12.30
CA VAL A 404 10.10 -2.75 12.46
C VAL A 404 8.98 -1.97 13.16
N ALA A 405 7.74 -2.20 12.76
CA ALA A 405 6.59 -1.53 13.33
C ALA A 405 6.40 -1.85 14.82
N VAL A 406 6.42 -3.13 15.21
CA VAL A 406 6.18 -3.54 16.62
C VAL A 406 7.36 -3.25 17.54
N THR A 407 8.60 -3.14 17.00
CA THR A 407 9.79 -2.86 17.80
C THR A 407 10.18 -1.39 17.86
N LYS A 408 9.48 -0.50 17.15
CA LYS A 408 9.73 0.96 17.10
C LYS A 408 11.16 1.34 16.62
N ILE A 409 11.86 0.45 15.93
CA ILE A 409 13.22 0.73 15.42
C ILE A 409 13.22 1.93 14.47
N ALA A 410 12.14 2.16 13.72
CA ALA A 410 11.99 3.31 12.84
C ALA A 410 11.96 4.64 13.62
N GLU A 411 11.29 4.69 14.80
CA GLU A 411 11.24 5.87 15.67
C GLU A 411 12.63 6.20 16.23
N LEU A 412 13.38 5.18 16.66
CA LEU A 412 14.75 5.34 17.15
C LEU A 412 15.69 5.87 16.06
N ARG A 413 15.59 5.37 14.83
CA ARG A 413 16.39 5.85 13.70
C ARG A 413 16.08 7.30 13.36
N SER A 414 14.79 7.67 13.29
CA SER A 414 14.39 9.07 13.01
C SER A 414 14.82 10.04 14.11
N SER A 415 14.86 9.61 15.36
CA SER A 415 15.33 10.43 16.49
C SER A 415 16.86 10.61 16.47
N VAL A 416 17.62 9.61 16.02
CA VAL A 416 19.06 9.68 15.84
C VAL A 416 19.41 10.57 14.64
N GLU A 417 18.72 10.44 13.51
CA GLU A 417 18.91 11.31 12.35
C GLU A 417 18.57 12.77 12.66
N LYS A 418 17.52 13.05 13.43
CA LYS A 418 17.22 14.42 13.90
C LYS A 418 18.28 14.99 14.83
N LYS A 419 18.94 14.18 15.66
CA LYS A 419 20.06 14.63 16.52
C LYS A 419 21.33 14.94 15.74
N ILE A 420 21.54 14.32 14.59
CA ILE A 420 22.72 14.57 13.73
C ILE A 420 22.55 15.82 12.87
N PHE A 421 21.34 16.35 12.70
CA PHE A 421 21.00 17.47 11.83
C PHE A 421 20.66 18.79 12.56
N TYR A 422 21.14 19.03 13.78
CA TYR A 422 21.17 20.37 14.30
C TYR A 422 22.52 21.02 13.91
N PRO A 423 22.55 21.98 12.94
CA PRO A 423 23.70 22.83 12.81
C PRO A 423 23.83 23.61 14.12
N PRO A 424 25.08 23.93 14.57
CA PRO A 424 25.25 24.71 15.78
C PRO A 424 24.52 26.04 15.61
N THR A 425 23.66 26.34 16.56
CA THR A 425 22.93 27.62 16.64
C THR A 425 23.94 28.73 16.59
N ILE A 426 23.97 29.51 15.51
CA ILE A 426 24.67 30.78 15.46
C ILE A 426 23.95 31.63 16.51
N MET A 427 24.60 31.88 17.64
CA MET A 427 24.18 32.88 18.60
C MET A 427 24.08 34.20 17.86
N ASP A 428 22.87 34.69 17.61
CA ASP A 428 22.61 36.02 17.12
C ASP A 428 22.91 36.99 18.29
N ARG A 429 24.09 37.55 18.27
CA ARG A 429 24.45 38.70 19.11
C ARG A 429 23.68 39.90 18.58
N ARG A 430 22.48 40.14 19.07
CA ARG A 430 21.79 41.42 19.01
C ARG A 430 21.37 41.85 20.42
N GLU A 431 22.33 42.22 21.23
CA GLU A 431 22.16 43.29 22.20
C GLU A 431 22.69 44.57 21.56
N ASN A 432 21.77 45.47 21.37
CA ASN A 432 21.90 46.93 21.48
C ASN A 432 20.93 47.62 20.52
N VAL A 433 19.74 47.86 21.00
CA VAL A 433 18.90 48.95 20.49
C VAL A 433 18.57 49.86 21.67
N PRO A 434 18.97 51.16 21.64
CA PRO A 434 18.69 52.07 22.73
C PRO A 434 17.20 52.43 22.79
N LYS A 435 16.67 52.46 24.00
CA LYS A 435 15.35 53.00 24.32
C LYS A 435 15.33 54.48 23.92
N ILE A 436 14.44 54.84 23.02
CA ILE A 436 13.97 56.21 22.89
C ILE A 436 12.63 56.29 23.59
N ILE A 437 12.61 57.09 24.64
CA ILE A 437 11.43 57.57 25.33
C ILE A 437 10.83 58.70 24.53
N TYR A 438 9.58 58.57 24.11
CA TYR A 438 8.54 59.62 24.15
C TYR A 438 7.18 58.97 23.88
#